data_dd78ffbc3a9385a553b05236bf1f01fe
#
_entry.id   dd78ffbc3a9385a553b05236bf1f01fe
#
_cell.length_a   1.000
_cell.length_b   1.000
_cell.length_c   1.000
_cell.angle_alpha   90.00
_cell.angle_beta   90.00
_cell.angle_gamma   90.00
#
_symmetry.space_group_name_H-M   'P 1'
#
loop_
_entity.id
_entity.type
_entity.pdbx_description
1 polymer ?
#
loop_
_entity_poly.entity_id
_entity_poly.type
_entity_poly.pdbx_seq_one_letter_code
_entity_poly.pdbx_strand_id
1 'polypeptide(L)'
;MKSKIIVLSVIVLSIVSVNTQIKQETFYHPEFRETQRSASFGISTAYAYPPGVGILTNSPNCLSCHANNGPWKDDPNTIIDILDKDTKKSLKQADGTFLIETKKGEQKTVLTVIGNRKNNSIPASYRNAWLYIDPNTIGKSSLSKFAPNWDVNLPMSCRLVGDNLKGYEDANITSLPMTIQPLENAKDAEISLQVMLTQGEAVKNNAKEGMTGSYFERKVKLIVK
;
A
#
# COMPACT_ATOMS: atom_id res chain seq x y z
N MET A 1 9.42 -28.06 77.92
CA MET A 1 9.35 -28.45 76.46
C MET A 1 8.04 -27.94 75.89
N LYS A 2 8.05 -26.89 75.05
CA LYS A 2 6.84 -26.28 74.44
C LYS A 2 6.81 -26.70 73.04
N SER A 3 5.84 -27.54 72.68
CA SER A 3 5.59 -27.95 71.30
C SER A 3 4.93 -26.80 70.54
N LYS A 4 5.53 -26.34 69.40
CA LYS A 4 4.94 -25.36 68.50
C LYS A 4 4.18 -26.12 67.41
N ILE A 5 2.88 -25.97 67.44
CA ILE A 5 2.00 -26.43 66.34
C ILE A 5 2.08 -25.41 65.22
N ILE A 6 2.59 -25.83 64.04
CA ILE A 6 2.58 -25.05 62.80
C ILE A 6 1.26 -25.33 62.11
N VAL A 7 0.39 -24.35 62.11
CA VAL A 7 -0.85 -24.39 61.30
C VAL A 7 -0.49 -24.00 59.87
N LEU A 8 -0.55 -24.95 58.99
CA LEU A 8 -0.36 -24.76 57.56
C LEU A 8 -1.69 -24.30 56.96
N SER A 9 -1.82 -23.00 56.72
CA SER A 9 -2.99 -22.46 56.05
C SER A 9 -2.85 -22.70 54.54
N VAL A 10 -3.60 -23.66 54.04
CA VAL A 10 -3.75 -23.89 52.59
C VAL A 10 -4.74 -22.83 52.06
N ILE A 11 -4.19 -21.83 51.40
CA ILE A 11 -5.02 -20.88 50.64
C ILE A 11 -5.37 -21.56 49.31
N VAL A 12 -6.61 -22.03 49.20
CA VAL A 12 -7.18 -22.49 47.96
C VAL A 12 -7.55 -21.23 47.16
N LEU A 13 -6.73 -20.89 46.19
CA LEU A 13 -7.08 -19.88 45.19
C LEU A 13 -8.14 -20.46 44.26
N SER A 14 -9.39 -20.12 44.50
CA SER A 14 -10.48 -20.36 43.56
C SER A 14 -10.30 -19.43 42.38
N ILE A 15 -9.79 -19.94 41.27
CA ILE A 15 -9.78 -19.25 40.00
C ILE A 15 -11.22 -19.26 39.49
N VAL A 16 -11.94 -18.18 39.73
CA VAL A 16 -13.22 -17.93 39.08
C VAL A 16 -12.91 -17.56 37.65
N SER A 17 -13.04 -18.51 36.74
CA SER A 17 -13.06 -18.24 35.32
C SER A 17 -14.32 -17.47 35.00
N VAL A 18 -14.22 -16.15 34.90
CA VAL A 18 -15.30 -15.32 34.36
C VAL A 18 -15.26 -15.55 32.86
N ASN A 19 -16.10 -16.45 32.36
CA ASN A 19 -16.42 -16.57 30.97
C ASN A 19 -17.28 -15.34 30.57
N THR A 20 -16.62 -14.22 30.27
CA THR A 20 -17.25 -13.15 29.54
C THR A 20 -17.49 -13.63 28.10
N GLN A 21 -18.64 -14.18 27.86
CA GLN A 21 -19.16 -14.31 26.51
C GLN A 21 -19.41 -12.90 26.00
N ILE A 22 -18.44 -12.38 25.25
CA ILE A 22 -18.67 -11.21 24.41
C ILE A 22 -19.65 -11.69 23.34
N LYS A 23 -20.93 -11.35 23.51
CA LYS A 23 -21.87 -11.43 22.40
C LYS A 23 -21.36 -10.47 21.32
N GLN A 24 -20.66 -10.99 20.34
CA GLN A 24 -20.51 -10.30 19.06
C GLN A 24 -21.92 -10.21 18.47
N GLU A 25 -22.52 -9.05 18.56
CA GLU A 25 -23.63 -8.68 17.69
C GLU A 25 -23.06 -8.56 16.28
N THR A 26 -23.10 -9.66 15.56
CA THR A 26 -22.89 -9.66 14.12
C THR A 26 -24.04 -8.89 13.51
N PHE A 27 -23.76 -7.67 13.05
CA PHE A 27 -24.65 -6.96 12.15
C PHE A 27 -24.82 -7.82 10.91
N TYR A 28 -25.97 -8.46 10.83
CA TYR A 28 -26.35 -9.37 9.76
C TYR A 28 -26.78 -8.53 8.56
N HIS A 29 -25.87 -8.31 7.59
CA HIS A 29 -26.21 -7.84 6.28
C HIS A 29 -26.53 -9.07 5.41
N PRO A 30 -27.77 -9.27 4.96
CA PRO A 30 -28.14 -10.48 4.21
C PRO A 30 -27.42 -10.64 2.87
N GLU A 31 -26.89 -9.58 2.30
CA GLU A 31 -26.14 -9.61 1.03
C GLU A 31 -24.70 -10.21 1.16
N PHE A 32 -24.20 -10.39 2.38
CA PHE A 32 -22.84 -10.95 2.58
C PHE A 32 -22.80 -12.50 2.57
N ARG A 33 -23.95 -13.15 2.44
CA ARG A 33 -24.03 -14.61 2.54
C ARG A 33 -23.69 -15.37 1.25
N GLU A 34 -23.79 -14.76 0.10
CA GLU A 34 -23.51 -15.45 -1.17
C GLU A 34 -22.02 -15.53 -1.51
N THR A 35 -21.23 -14.59 -1.03
CA THR A 35 -19.78 -14.57 -1.31
C THR A 35 -18.96 -15.49 -0.39
N GLN A 36 -19.51 -15.98 0.71
CA GLN A 36 -18.78 -16.87 1.62
C GLN A 36 -18.95 -18.38 1.35
N ARG A 37 -19.83 -18.79 0.44
CA ARG A 37 -20.05 -20.20 0.14
C ARG A 37 -19.01 -20.86 -0.77
N SER A 38 -18.09 -20.12 -1.32
CA SER A 38 -16.98 -20.66 -2.13
C SER A 38 -15.63 -20.64 -1.43
N ALA A 39 -15.57 -20.36 -0.13
CA ALA A 39 -14.36 -20.57 0.67
C ALA A 39 -14.23 -22.06 1.00
N SER A 40 -14.00 -22.89 -0.01
CA SER A 40 -13.42 -24.20 0.15
C SER A 40 -12.04 -24.00 0.82
N PHE A 41 -11.77 -24.79 1.86
CA PHE A 41 -10.52 -24.90 2.58
C PHE A 41 -9.36 -25.33 1.65
N GLY A 42 -9.04 -24.51 0.69
CA GLY A 42 -7.72 -24.45 0.11
C GLY A 42 -7.09 -23.24 0.78
N ILE A 43 -5.86 -23.38 1.28
CA ILE A 43 -5.00 -22.24 1.54
C ILE A 43 -4.98 -21.48 0.22
N SER A 44 -5.97 -20.58 0.04
CA SER A 44 -5.83 -19.52 -0.92
C SER A 44 -4.62 -18.78 -0.38
N THR A 45 -3.47 -19.01 -0.99
CA THR A 45 -2.39 -18.05 -0.95
C THR A 45 -3.10 -16.72 -1.10
N ALA A 46 -3.24 -15.99 0.00
CA ALA A 46 -3.61 -14.62 -0.04
C ALA A 46 -2.52 -14.00 -0.89
N TYR A 47 -2.75 -13.99 -2.21
CA TYR A 47 -1.91 -13.25 -3.12
C TYR A 47 -1.86 -11.88 -2.50
N ALA A 48 -0.67 -11.50 -2.09
CA ALA A 48 -0.47 -10.28 -1.35
C ALA A 48 -1.17 -9.18 -2.11
N TYR A 49 -2.39 -8.93 -1.69
CA TYR A 49 -3.13 -7.78 -2.17
C TYR A 49 -2.19 -6.62 -1.97
N PRO A 50 -1.99 -5.73 -2.93
CA PRO A 50 -1.01 -4.65 -2.83
C PRO A 50 -0.83 -4.03 -1.45
N PRO A 51 -1.86 -3.94 -0.57
CA PRO A 51 -1.68 -3.48 0.80
C PRO A 51 -0.62 -4.22 1.64
N GLY A 52 -0.27 -5.43 1.29
CA GLY A 52 0.76 -6.19 2.03
C GLY A 52 2.16 -6.08 1.45
N VAL A 53 2.29 -5.80 0.15
CA VAL A 53 3.59 -5.79 -0.53
C VAL A 53 4.43 -4.59 -0.06
N GLY A 54 5.70 -4.82 0.20
CA GLY A 54 6.62 -3.76 0.59
C GLY A 54 6.47 -3.28 2.04
N ILE A 55 5.28 -3.28 2.64
CA ILE A 55 5.07 -2.92 4.05
C ILE A 55 5.05 -4.17 4.94
N LEU A 56 4.28 -5.18 4.58
CA LEU A 56 4.08 -6.39 5.39
C LEU A 56 4.93 -7.58 4.93
N THR A 57 5.58 -7.49 3.77
CA THR A 57 6.39 -8.55 3.21
C THR A 57 7.82 -8.11 2.95
N ASN A 58 8.71 -9.06 2.72
CA ASN A 58 10.10 -8.79 2.33
C ASN A 58 10.26 -8.61 0.81
N SER A 59 9.19 -8.46 0.06
CA SER A 59 9.25 -8.23 -1.38
C SER A 59 9.96 -6.92 -1.68
N PRO A 60 11.08 -6.92 -2.41
CA PRO A 60 11.87 -5.73 -2.66
C PRO A 60 11.19 -4.77 -3.64
N ASN A 61 10.33 -5.27 -4.50
CA ASN A 61 9.61 -4.48 -5.50
C ASN A 61 8.38 -5.22 -6.06
N CYS A 62 7.62 -4.55 -6.91
CA CYS A 62 6.44 -5.11 -7.57
C CYS A 62 6.76 -6.32 -8.46
N LEU A 63 7.97 -6.40 -9.01
CA LEU A 63 8.40 -7.49 -9.89
C LEU A 63 8.53 -8.83 -9.18
N SER A 64 8.54 -8.86 -7.85
CA SER A 64 8.52 -10.11 -7.09
C SER A 64 7.28 -10.96 -7.42
N CYS A 65 6.19 -10.32 -7.81
CA CYS A 65 4.92 -10.98 -8.15
C CYS A 65 4.44 -10.70 -9.57
N HIS A 66 4.87 -9.59 -10.20
CA HIS A 66 4.37 -9.17 -11.50
C HIS A 66 5.38 -9.39 -12.61
N ALA A 67 4.89 -9.64 -13.83
CA ALA A 67 5.71 -9.67 -15.04
C ALA A 67 6.04 -8.24 -15.51
N ASN A 68 7.15 -8.10 -16.25
CA ASN A 68 7.55 -6.83 -16.86
C ASN A 68 7.68 -7.01 -18.38
N ASN A 69 6.56 -7.37 -19.01
CA ASN A 69 6.44 -7.66 -20.44
C ASN A 69 5.38 -6.80 -21.15
N GLY A 70 4.93 -5.74 -20.47
CA GLY A 70 3.86 -4.87 -20.97
C GLY A 70 4.36 -3.79 -21.93
N PRO A 71 3.44 -3.19 -22.69
CA PRO A 71 3.76 -2.23 -23.75
C PRO A 71 4.00 -0.80 -23.25
N TRP A 72 3.73 -0.50 -21.96
CA TRP A 72 3.74 0.90 -21.47
C TRP A 72 5.12 1.41 -21.09
N LYS A 73 6.15 0.56 -21.04
CA LYS A 73 7.47 0.91 -20.51
C LYS A 73 8.13 2.05 -21.30
N ASP A 74 8.05 1.98 -22.60
CA ASP A 74 8.67 2.93 -23.51
C ASP A 74 7.64 3.87 -24.18
N ASP A 75 6.40 3.85 -23.68
CA ASP A 75 5.33 4.70 -24.18
C ASP A 75 5.46 6.11 -23.56
N PRO A 76 5.69 7.15 -24.39
CA PRO A 76 5.75 8.54 -23.92
C PRO A 76 4.43 9.05 -23.33
N ASN A 77 3.33 8.34 -23.61
CA ASN A 77 2.02 8.65 -23.05
C ASN A 77 1.81 8.11 -21.63
N THR A 78 2.76 7.33 -21.12
CA THR A 78 2.69 6.84 -19.72
C THR A 78 2.74 7.99 -18.74
N ILE A 79 1.76 8.02 -17.85
CA ILE A 79 1.61 9.03 -16.81
C ILE A 79 2.03 8.44 -15.47
N ILE A 80 3.07 9.02 -14.90
CA ILE A 80 3.45 8.81 -13.50
C ILE A 80 3.74 10.20 -12.95
N ASP A 81 2.82 10.70 -12.14
CA ASP A 81 2.92 12.04 -11.60
C ASP A 81 2.51 12.11 -10.13
N ILE A 82 3.04 13.09 -9.45
CA ILE A 82 2.66 13.46 -8.09
C ILE A 82 2.32 14.94 -8.14
N LEU A 83 1.06 15.26 -7.86
CA LEU A 83 0.58 16.63 -7.88
C LEU A 83 0.39 17.14 -6.46
N ASP A 84 0.64 18.40 -6.24
CA ASP A 84 0.12 19.11 -5.08
C ASP A 84 -1.41 19.07 -5.13
N LYS A 85 -2.05 18.66 -4.02
CA LYS A 85 -3.50 18.44 -4.01
C LYS A 85 -4.30 19.69 -4.33
N ASP A 86 -3.86 20.85 -3.82
CA ASP A 86 -4.65 22.08 -3.90
C ASP A 86 -4.42 22.81 -5.23
N THR A 87 -3.17 22.95 -5.61
CA THR A 87 -2.79 23.68 -6.83
C THR A 87 -2.85 22.85 -8.10
N LYS A 88 -2.88 21.51 -7.99
CA LYS A 88 -2.77 20.54 -9.10
C LYS A 88 -1.47 20.68 -9.91
N LYS A 89 -0.47 21.36 -9.37
CA LYS A 89 0.84 21.46 -10.01
C LYS A 89 1.63 20.18 -9.78
N SER A 90 2.32 19.72 -10.82
CA SER A 90 3.25 18.60 -10.70
C SER A 90 4.41 18.96 -9.79
N LEU A 91 4.78 18.02 -8.95
CA LEU A 91 5.96 18.10 -8.05
C LEU A 91 7.21 17.52 -8.71
N LYS A 92 7.13 17.19 -10.02
CA LYS A 92 8.23 16.64 -10.79
C LYS A 92 9.30 17.68 -11.01
N GLN A 93 10.55 17.31 -10.80
CA GLN A 93 11.72 18.13 -11.02
C GLN A 93 12.28 17.93 -12.42
N ALA A 94 13.17 18.81 -12.86
CA ALA A 94 13.80 18.73 -14.17
C ALA A 94 14.63 17.45 -14.38
N ASP A 95 15.15 16.87 -13.30
CA ASP A 95 15.88 15.59 -13.30
C ASP A 95 14.94 14.36 -13.33
N GLY A 96 13.64 14.57 -13.36
CA GLY A 96 12.63 13.50 -13.37
C GLY A 96 12.28 12.93 -11.98
N THR A 97 12.92 13.40 -10.90
CA THR A 97 12.55 13.07 -9.53
C THR A 97 11.33 13.87 -9.09
N PHE A 98 10.72 13.49 -7.98
CA PHE A 98 9.68 14.28 -7.33
C PHE A 98 10.21 14.90 -6.04
N LEU A 99 9.70 16.08 -5.69
CA LEU A 99 10.05 16.79 -4.48
C LEU A 99 8.82 17.12 -3.66
N ILE A 100 8.75 16.59 -2.45
CA ILE A 100 7.69 16.89 -1.49
C ILE A 100 8.32 17.59 -0.30
N GLU A 101 7.95 18.84 -0.08
CA GLU A 101 8.45 19.66 1.02
C GLU A 101 7.31 19.97 1.98
N THR A 102 7.57 19.84 3.28
CA THR A 102 6.60 20.20 4.32
C THR A 102 7.33 20.51 5.64
N LYS A 103 6.70 21.27 6.52
CA LYS A 103 7.24 21.61 7.83
C LYS A 103 6.97 20.51 8.85
N LYS A 104 7.80 20.43 9.89
CA LYS A 104 7.57 19.52 11.01
C LYS A 104 6.16 19.67 11.57
N GLY A 105 5.49 18.53 11.76
CA GLY A 105 4.14 18.48 12.29
C GLY A 105 3.04 18.98 11.35
N GLU A 106 3.38 19.52 10.17
CA GLU A 106 2.41 20.01 9.19
C GLU A 106 2.06 18.88 8.21
N GLN A 107 0.78 18.64 8.01
CA GLN A 107 0.28 17.69 7.03
C GLN A 107 0.33 18.27 5.62
N LYS A 108 0.81 17.49 4.68
CA LYS A 108 0.71 17.77 3.26
C LYS A 108 0.00 16.64 2.53
N THR A 109 -0.98 17.00 1.70
CA THR A 109 -1.65 16.03 0.84
C THR A 109 -1.19 16.23 -0.60
N VAL A 110 -0.80 15.13 -1.24
CA VAL A 110 -0.45 15.06 -2.65
C VAL A 110 -1.40 14.12 -3.37
N LEU A 111 -1.52 14.26 -4.69
CA LEU A 111 -2.26 13.32 -5.54
C LEU A 111 -1.27 12.48 -6.33
N THR A 112 -1.30 11.19 -6.15
CA THR A 112 -0.59 10.26 -7.02
C THR A 112 -1.47 9.97 -8.23
N VAL A 113 -0.97 10.25 -9.42
CA VAL A 113 -1.68 10.08 -10.69
C VAL A 113 -0.92 9.10 -11.56
N ILE A 114 -1.53 7.96 -11.85
CA ILE A 114 -0.91 6.87 -12.61
C ILE A 114 -1.83 6.46 -13.75
N GLY A 115 -1.26 6.24 -14.93
CA GLY A 115 -2.01 5.75 -16.09
C GLY A 115 -1.31 6.05 -17.41
N ASN A 116 -2.10 6.29 -18.45
CA ASN A 116 -1.60 6.67 -19.75
C ASN A 116 -2.60 7.55 -20.49
N ARG A 117 -2.10 8.42 -21.36
CA ARG A 117 -2.94 9.16 -22.30
C ARG A 117 -3.57 8.20 -23.30
N LYS A 118 -4.76 8.54 -23.76
CA LYS A 118 -5.48 7.73 -24.73
C LYS A 118 -4.66 7.63 -26.02
N ASN A 119 -4.40 6.40 -26.41
CA ASN A 119 -3.64 6.06 -27.60
C ASN A 119 -4.30 4.82 -28.23
N ASN A 120 -4.59 4.89 -29.53
CA ASN A 120 -5.25 3.79 -30.24
C ASN A 120 -4.32 2.59 -30.49
N SER A 121 -3.02 2.78 -30.41
CA SER A 121 -2.02 1.71 -30.64
C SER A 121 -1.67 0.93 -29.37
N ILE A 122 -1.79 1.55 -28.21
CA ILE A 122 -1.47 0.93 -26.92
C ILE A 122 -2.71 0.97 -26.03
N PRO A 123 -3.26 -0.18 -25.66
CA PRO A 123 -4.45 -0.22 -24.82
C PRO A 123 -4.15 0.38 -23.44
N ALA A 124 -5.16 0.96 -22.82
CA ALA A 124 -5.07 1.37 -21.43
C ALA A 124 -4.79 0.17 -20.54
N SER A 125 -4.02 0.37 -19.48
CA SER A 125 -3.92 -0.61 -18.41
C SER A 125 -5.29 -0.82 -17.78
N TYR A 126 -5.55 -2.05 -17.30
CA TYR A 126 -6.79 -2.37 -16.58
C TYR A 126 -6.68 -1.98 -15.12
N ARG A 127 -5.52 -2.22 -14.53
CA ARG A 127 -5.19 -1.84 -13.16
C ARG A 127 -3.88 -1.08 -13.09
N ASN A 128 -3.86 -0.07 -12.23
CA ASN A 128 -2.66 0.63 -11.84
C ASN A 128 -2.39 0.36 -10.36
N ALA A 129 -1.19 -0.13 -10.09
CA ALA A 129 -0.71 -0.35 -8.74
C ALA A 129 0.51 0.52 -8.46
N TRP A 130 0.65 1.01 -7.24
CA TRP A 130 1.85 1.71 -6.83
C TRP A 130 2.14 1.52 -5.35
N LEU A 131 3.40 1.77 -5.01
CA LEU A 131 3.94 1.66 -3.67
C LEU A 131 5.00 2.73 -3.47
N TYR A 132 4.88 3.50 -2.39
CA TYR A 132 5.96 4.34 -1.90
C TYR A 132 6.74 3.58 -0.83
N ILE A 133 8.03 3.38 -1.05
CA ILE A 133 8.85 2.54 -0.18
C ILE A 133 10.23 3.16 0.04
N ASP A 134 10.73 3.10 1.26
CA ASP A 134 12.14 3.27 1.53
C ASP A 134 12.84 1.91 1.38
N PRO A 135 13.63 1.70 0.32
CA PRO A 135 14.29 0.42 0.08
C PRO A 135 15.26 0.03 1.20
N ASN A 136 15.76 0.98 1.98
CA ASN A 136 16.66 0.70 3.10
C ASN A 136 15.94 0.05 4.29
N THR A 137 14.61 0.08 4.33
CA THR A 137 13.81 -0.52 5.41
C THR A 137 13.33 -1.93 5.09
N ILE A 138 13.50 -2.42 3.87
CA ILE A 138 13.11 -3.77 3.47
C ILE A 138 13.82 -4.80 4.35
N GLY A 139 13.05 -5.68 4.96
CA GLY A 139 13.55 -6.73 5.85
C GLY A 139 13.94 -6.28 7.26
N LYS A 140 13.97 -4.98 7.55
CA LYS A 140 14.31 -4.45 8.89
C LYS A 140 13.09 -4.29 9.79
N SER A 141 11.93 -4.02 9.21
CA SER A 141 10.67 -3.85 9.93
C SER A 141 9.51 -4.27 9.03
N SER A 142 8.54 -4.96 9.60
CA SER A 142 7.30 -5.30 8.90
C SER A 142 6.28 -4.15 8.87
N LEU A 143 6.46 -3.12 9.70
CA LEU A 143 5.43 -2.12 9.93
C LEU A 143 5.72 -0.75 9.32
N SER A 144 6.96 -0.46 8.94
CA SER A 144 7.32 0.85 8.39
C SER A 144 8.42 0.72 7.35
N LYS A 145 8.01 0.55 6.12
CA LYS A 145 8.91 0.64 4.94
C LYS A 145 8.76 1.95 4.18
N PHE A 146 8.05 2.89 4.74
CA PHE A 146 8.08 4.28 4.35
C PHE A 146 9.28 4.97 5.03
N ALA A 147 9.44 6.26 4.87
CA ALA A 147 10.56 6.98 5.50
C ALA A 147 10.42 6.98 7.03
N PRO A 148 11.48 6.70 7.79
CA PRO A 148 11.42 6.72 9.24
C PRO A 148 11.01 8.10 9.79
N ASN A 149 10.14 8.09 10.81
CA ASN A 149 9.57 9.29 11.44
C ASN A 149 8.69 10.16 10.50
N TRP A 150 8.25 9.60 9.39
CA TRP A 150 7.20 10.18 8.57
C TRP A 150 5.92 9.40 8.78
N ASP A 151 4.87 10.09 9.16
CA ASP A 151 3.51 9.54 9.16
C ASP A 151 2.92 9.65 7.76
N VAL A 152 2.29 8.59 7.30
CA VAL A 152 1.78 8.52 5.93
C VAL A 152 0.49 7.73 5.88
N ASN A 153 -0.47 8.29 5.16
CA ASN A 153 -1.73 7.63 4.85
C ASN A 153 -1.76 7.28 3.36
N LEU A 154 -2.08 6.03 3.02
CA LEU A 154 -2.13 5.48 1.66
C LEU A 154 -0.79 5.49 0.90
N PRO A 155 0.26 4.87 1.44
CA PRO A 155 1.55 4.75 0.75
C PRO A 155 1.48 3.81 -0.46
N MET A 156 0.37 3.12 -0.67
CA MET A 156 0.20 2.15 -1.74
C MET A 156 -1.24 2.04 -2.21
N SER A 157 -1.42 1.60 -3.45
CA SER A 157 -2.72 1.27 -4.02
C SER A 157 -2.64 0.25 -5.15
N CYS A 158 -3.76 -0.40 -5.42
CA CYS A 158 -4.01 -1.16 -6.65
C CYS A 158 -5.48 -0.94 -7.03
N ARG A 159 -5.71 -0.23 -8.13
CA ARG A 159 -7.06 0.17 -8.52
C ARG A 159 -7.32 -0.09 -10.00
N LEU A 160 -8.58 -0.27 -10.31
CA LEU A 160 -9.06 -0.18 -11.68
C LEU A 160 -8.86 1.24 -12.21
N VAL A 161 -8.50 1.35 -13.46
CA VAL A 161 -8.41 2.61 -14.19
C VAL A 161 -9.81 3.20 -14.41
N GLY A 162 -9.95 4.51 -14.35
CA GLY A 162 -11.22 5.17 -14.65
C GLY A 162 -11.52 6.43 -13.85
N ASP A 163 -10.54 6.96 -13.11
CA ASP A 163 -10.72 8.22 -12.41
C ASP A 163 -10.71 9.42 -13.40
N ASN A 164 -11.47 10.45 -13.06
CA ASN A 164 -11.48 11.71 -13.79
C ASN A 164 -10.73 12.77 -12.99
N LEU A 165 -9.83 13.47 -13.66
CA LEU A 165 -9.07 14.57 -13.06
C LEU A 165 -8.88 15.67 -14.10
N LYS A 166 -9.12 16.93 -13.68
CA LYS A 166 -8.89 18.10 -14.51
C LYS A 166 -7.44 18.15 -15.01
N GLY A 167 -7.26 18.33 -16.32
CA GLY A 167 -5.95 18.30 -17.00
C GLY A 167 -5.53 16.91 -17.48
N TYR A 168 -6.39 15.89 -17.25
CA TYR A 168 -6.16 14.50 -17.68
C TYR A 168 -7.40 13.92 -18.37
N GLU A 169 -8.21 14.76 -19.00
CA GLU A 169 -9.46 14.35 -19.68
C GLU A 169 -9.20 13.42 -20.87
N ASP A 170 -8.02 13.55 -21.44
CA ASP A 170 -7.51 12.71 -22.54
C ASP A 170 -6.75 11.47 -22.06
N ALA A 171 -6.86 11.13 -20.78
CA ALA A 171 -6.11 10.04 -20.20
C ALA A 171 -7.01 8.98 -19.54
N ASN A 172 -6.47 7.77 -19.41
CA ASN A 172 -7.00 6.69 -18.61
C ASN A 172 -6.12 6.57 -17.36
N ILE A 173 -6.61 7.04 -16.22
CA ILE A 173 -5.81 7.18 -15.00
C ILE A 173 -6.49 6.59 -13.78
N THR A 174 -5.70 6.36 -12.75
CA THR A 174 -6.10 6.28 -11.35
C THR A 174 -5.46 7.44 -10.59
N SER A 175 -6.21 8.08 -9.70
CA SER A 175 -5.76 9.21 -8.90
C SER A 175 -6.20 9.04 -7.46
N LEU A 176 -5.25 9.09 -6.53
CA LEU A 176 -5.55 9.02 -5.09
C LEU A 176 -4.75 10.03 -4.29
N PRO A 177 -5.39 10.64 -3.28
CA PRO A 177 -4.67 11.46 -2.32
C PRO A 177 -3.81 10.57 -1.40
N MET A 178 -2.60 11.04 -1.12
CA MET A 178 -1.74 10.55 -0.07
C MET A 178 -1.43 11.71 0.87
N THR A 179 -1.66 11.54 2.16
CA THR A 179 -1.32 12.53 3.18
C THR A 179 -0.06 12.10 3.90
N ILE A 180 0.89 13.01 4.02
CA ILE A 180 2.17 12.80 4.71
C ILE A 180 2.40 13.90 5.73
N GLN A 181 3.13 13.55 6.81
CA GLN A 181 3.50 14.46 7.87
C GLN A 181 4.86 14.06 8.45
N PRO A 182 5.86 14.95 8.45
CA PRO A 182 7.08 14.71 9.19
C PRO A 182 6.82 14.87 10.69
N LEU A 183 7.15 13.85 11.46
CA LEU A 183 7.09 13.88 12.92
C LEU A 183 8.32 14.63 13.49
N GLU A 184 8.36 14.79 14.81
CA GLU A 184 9.39 15.59 15.48
C GLU A 184 10.84 15.21 15.11
N ASN A 185 11.11 13.92 14.96
CA ASN A 185 12.43 13.39 14.63
C ASN A 185 12.62 13.08 13.14
N ALA A 186 11.72 13.52 12.28
CA ALA A 186 11.86 13.32 10.85
C ALA A 186 13.09 14.06 10.30
N LYS A 187 13.73 13.43 9.35
CA LYS A 187 14.84 13.98 8.56
C LYS A 187 14.47 13.90 7.09
N ASP A 188 15.19 14.65 6.28
CA ASP A 188 15.13 14.48 4.84
C ASP A 188 15.34 13.02 4.47
N ALA A 189 14.55 12.55 3.50
CA ALA A 189 14.56 11.16 3.07
C ALA A 189 14.38 11.07 1.56
N GLU A 190 14.86 9.97 0.99
CA GLU A 190 14.57 9.58 -0.39
C GLU A 190 13.84 8.25 -0.36
N ILE A 191 12.70 8.19 -1.00
CA ILE A 191 11.92 6.98 -1.19
C ILE A 191 11.73 6.70 -2.68
N SER A 192 11.35 5.46 -3.00
CA SER A 192 11.03 5.03 -4.35
C SER A 192 9.50 4.94 -4.51
N LEU A 193 8.98 5.59 -5.55
CA LEU A 193 7.64 5.33 -6.07
C LEU A 193 7.77 4.21 -7.11
N GLN A 194 7.34 3.03 -6.73
CA GLN A 194 7.24 1.87 -7.61
C GLN A 194 5.84 1.81 -8.21
N VAL A 195 5.75 1.67 -9.52
CA VAL A 195 4.50 1.63 -10.26
C VAL A 195 4.44 0.38 -11.12
N MET A 196 3.28 -0.26 -11.13
CA MET A 196 2.96 -1.36 -12.00
C MET A 196 1.65 -1.08 -12.74
N LEU A 197 1.74 -0.96 -14.05
CA LEU A 197 0.60 -0.98 -14.94
C LEU A 197 0.35 -2.41 -15.37
N THR A 198 -0.90 -2.89 -15.27
CA THR A 198 -1.21 -4.28 -15.60
C THR A 198 -2.45 -4.42 -16.45
N GLN A 199 -2.47 -5.46 -17.27
CA GLN A 199 -3.63 -5.96 -17.99
C GLN A 199 -3.67 -7.50 -17.87
N GLY A 200 -4.87 -8.05 -17.83
CA GLY A 200 -5.08 -9.48 -17.61
C GLY A 200 -5.11 -9.83 -16.12
N GLU A 201 -5.29 -11.12 -15.85
CA GLU A 201 -5.38 -11.68 -14.51
C GLU A 201 -4.30 -12.75 -14.32
N ALA A 202 -3.75 -12.84 -13.12
CA ALA A 202 -2.81 -13.89 -12.78
C ALA A 202 -3.51 -15.27 -12.82
N VAL A 203 -2.88 -16.24 -13.45
CA VAL A 203 -3.34 -17.63 -13.46
C VAL A 203 -3.09 -18.27 -12.08
N LYS A 204 -4.02 -19.09 -11.64
CA LYS A 204 -3.89 -19.82 -10.37
C LYS A 204 -2.56 -20.57 -10.32
N ASN A 205 -1.83 -20.40 -9.23
CA ASN A 205 -0.50 -20.96 -8.98
C ASN A 205 0.65 -20.40 -9.84
N ASN A 206 0.37 -19.44 -10.73
CA ASN A 206 1.39 -18.71 -11.47
C ASN A 206 0.99 -17.25 -11.63
N ALA A 207 1.43 -16.40 -10.72
CA ALA A 207 1.05 -14.99 -10.71
C ALA A 207 1.52 -14.19 -11.94
N LYS A 208 2.46 -14.75 -12.72
CA LYS A 208 3.02 -14.10 -13.92
C LYS A 208 2.36 -14.57 -15.22
N GLU A 209 1.68 -15.69 -15.19
CA GLU A 209 1.00 -16.22 -16.37
C GLU A 209 -0.31 -15.46 -16.63
N GLY A 210 -0.57 -15.15 -17.89
CA GLY A 210 -1.77 -14.41 -18.30
C GLY A 210 -1.76 -12.93 -17.97
N MET A 211 -0.76 -12.43 -17.23
CA MET A 211 -0.64 -11.04 -16.86
C MET A 211 0.39 -10.33 -17.74
N THR A 212 -0.02 -9.20 -18.30
CA THR A 212 0.86 -8.26 -18.99
C THR A 212 1.07 -7.05 -18.09
N GLY A 213 2.32 -6.66 -17.87
CA GLY A 213 2.63 -5.57 -16.96
C GLY A 213 3.86 -4.77 -17.36
N SER A 214 3.92 -3.50 -16.97
CA SER A 214 5.11 -2.65 -17.06
C SER A 214 5.42 -2.06 -15.71
N TYR A 215 6.67 -2.24 -15.29
CA TYR A 215 7.19 -1.74 -14.02
C TYR A 215 8.00 -0.46 -14.24
N PHE A 216 7.78 0.48 -13.35
CA PHE A 216 8.50 1.75 -13.29
C PHE A 216 8.94 2.04 -11.87
N GLU A 217 10.02 2.81 -11.77
CA GLU A 217 10.53 3.31 -10.51
C GLU A 217 10.87 4.80 -10.65
N ARG A 218 10.48 5.61 -9.67
CA ARG A 218 10.76 7.04 -9.62
C ARG A 218 11.20 7.42 -8.21
N LYS A 219 12.22 8.27 -8.14
CA LYS A 219 12.71 8.82 -6.87
C LYS A 219 11.82 9.93 -6.38
N VAL A 220 11.55 9.91 -5.09
CA VAL A 220 10.79 10.94 -4.39
C VAL A 220 11.59 11.44 -3.20
N LYS A 221 11.94 12.72 -3.23
CA LYS A 221 12.65 13.40 -2.15
C LYS A 221 11.62 13.98 -1.18
N LEU A 222 11.79 13.68 0.09
CA LEU A 222 11.00 14.22 1.19
C LEU A 222 11.88 15.19 1.96
N ILE A 223 11.51 16.47 2.02
CA ILE A 223 12.30 17.53 2.67
C ILE A 223 11.52 18.10 3.84
N VAL A 224 12.17 18.17 4.98
CA VAL A 224 11.66 18.80 6.20
C VAL A 224 12.14 20.24 6.26
N LYS A 225 11.19 21.20 6.27
CA LYS A 225 11.44 22.64 6.36
C LYS A 225 11.33 23.19 7.79
#